data_0fc0ce0be7215c6926d73f3a02d29ce2
#
_entry.id   0fc0ce0be7215c6926d73f3a02d29ce2
#
_cell.length_a   1.000
_cell.length_b   1.000
_cell.length_c   1.000
_cell.angle_alpha   90.00
_cell.angle_beta   90.00
_cell.angle_gamma   90.00
#
_symmetry.space_group_name_H-M   'P 1'
#
loop_
_entity.id
_entity.type
_entity.pdbx_description
1 polymer ?
#
loop_
_entity_poly.entity_id
_entity_poly.type
_entity_poly.pdbx_seq_one_letter_code
_entity_poly.pdbx_strand_id
1 'polypeptide(L)'
;MANNDITISSQKISMFKRFRDSLQQGIYFVINPFVRFMIRMGITPNMVTTIGLLGNIAAAVIFVYAGYSAQGGQMNYPLVTLGGAVIILFSLFDMLDGQVARLGNMTSTFGAMYDSVLDRYCELFTLGGISYYLIQTGYVIGALITFVALVGSIMVSYVRARAEGLGLDCKVGFMQRPERVVVTSIGALATGLVGTYSAPDSTFLAVYILIAAMAVIAVFANITAFARIAHCRRQLTGK
;
A
#
# COMPACT_ATOMS: atom_id res chain seq x y z
N MET A 1 -13.95 -15.31 37.65
CA MET A 1 -14.20 -15.17 36.21
C MET A 1 -13.17 -14.25 35.51
N ALA A 2 -12.77 -13.11 36.08
CA ALA A 2 -11.82 -12.17 35.45
C ALA A 2 -10.41 -12.72 35.14
N ASN A 3 -9.88 -13.69 35.91
CA ASN A 3 -8.53 -14.24 35.67
C ASN A 3 -8.44 -15.16 34.45
N ASN A 4 -9.52 -15.84 34.06
CA ASN A 4 -9.53 -16.71 32.89
C ASN A 4 -9.55 -15.92 31.58
N ASP A 5 -10.23 -14.76 31.53
CA ASP A 5 -10.31 -13.92 30.33
C ASP A 5 -8.96 -13.26 29.98
N ILE A 6 -8.18 -12.88 31.01
CA ILE A 6 -6.84 -12.31 30.81
C ILE A 6 -5.87 -13.36 30.27
N THR A 7 -5.97 -14.61 30.74
CA THR A 7 -5.11 -15.72 30.32
C THR A 7 -5.42 -16.15 28.88
N ILE A 8 -6.69 -16.20 28.49
CA ILE A 8 -7.13 -16.53 27.13
C ILE A 8 -6.73 -15.43 26.15
N SER A 9 -6.84 -14.17 26.55
CA SER A 9 -6.41 -13.03 25.72
C SER A 9 -4.91 -13.04 25.49
N SER A 10 -4.11 -13.28 26.51
CA SER A 10 -2.64 -13.36 26.39
C SER A 10 -2.17 -14.56 25.56
N GLN A 11 -2.84 -15.73 25.67
CA GLN A 11 -2.55 -16.90 24.83
C GLN A 11 -2.90 -16.66 23.35
N LYS A 12 -4.05 -16.04 23.04
CA LYS A 12 -4.43 -15.69 21.66
C LYS A 12 -3.43 -14.71 21.05
N ILE A 13 -2.99 -13.70 21.80
CA ILE A 13 -1.98 -12.73 21.33
C ILE A 13 -0.64 -13.43 21.08
N SER A 14 -0.23 -14.36 21.95
CA SER A 14 0.99 -15.16 21.78
C SER A 14 0.92 -16.06 20.55
N MET A 15 -0.22 -16.71 20.29
CA MET A 15 -0.41 -17.61 19.14
C MET A 15 -0.43 -16.84 17.82
N PHE A 16 -1.09 -15.69 17.76
CA PHE A 16 -1.10 -14.81 16.59
C PHE A 16 0.29 -14.25 16.28
N LYS A 17 1.05 -13.89 17.31
CA LYS A 17 2.44 -13.46 17.17
C LYS A 17 3.33 -14.57 16.61
N ARG A 18 3.24 -15.79 17.17
CA ARG A 18 4.00 -16.95 16.69
C ARG A 18 3.66 -17.30 15.23
N PHE A 19 2.37 -17.27 14.84
CA PHE A 19 1.96 -17.53 13.47
C PHE A 19 2.52 -16.49 12.51
N ARG A 20 2.43 -15.20 12.86
CA ARG A 20 3.02 -14.12 12.08
C ARG A 20 4.53 -14.26 11.94
N ASP A 21 5.22 -14.56 13.03
CA ASP A 21 6.68 -14.71 13.06
C ASP A 21 7.13 -15.94 12.25
N SER A 22 6.38 -17.04 12.30
CA SER A 22 6.62 -18.23 11.47
C SER A 22 6.37 -17.96 9.97
N LEU A 23 5.29 -17.24 9.64
CA LEU A 23 5.01 -16.83 8.26
C LEU A 23 6.12 -15.92 7.71
N GLN A 24 6.55 -14.96 8.53
CA GLN A 24 7.63 -14.05 8.18
C GLN A 24 8.96 -14.76 7.99
N GLN A 25 9.29 -15.75 8.83
CA GLN A 25 10.47 -16.59 8.68
C GLN A 25 10.42 -17.43 7.40
N GLY A 26 9.25 -18.01 7.06
CA GLY A 26 9.05 -18.75 5.81
C GLY A 26 9.27 -17.87 4.57
N ILE A 27 8.73 -16.66 4.58
CA ILE A 27 8.93 -15.68 3.51
C ILE A 27 10.42 -15.31 3.40
N TYR A 28 11.10 -15.05 4.51
CA TYR A 28 12.52 -14.73 4.50
C TYR A 28 13.40 -15.88 4.04
N PHE A 29 13.03 -17.13 4.35
CA PHE A 29 13.76 -18.30 3.85
C PHE A 29 13.77 -18.36 2.32
N VAL A 30 12.64 -18.05 1.68
CA VAL A 30 12.52 -18.01 0.22
C VAL A 30 13.23 -16.79 -0.39
N ILE A 31 13.14 -15.63 0.25
CA ILE A 31 13.65 -14.36 -0.28
C ILE A 31 15.17 -14.20 -0.06
N ASN A 32 15.71 -14.71 1.04
CA ASN A 32 17.12 -14.50 1.42
C ASN A 32 18.15 -14.95 0.35
N PRO A 33 17.99 -16.08 -0.37
CA PRO A 33 18.89 -16.44 -1.45
C PRO A 33 18.96 -15.38 -2.55
N PHE A 34 17.78 -14.85 -2.93
CA PHE A 34 17.67 -13.79 -3.93
C PHE A 34 18.31 -12.47 -3.45
N VAL A 35 18.05 -12.10 -2.19
CA VAL A 35 18.68 -10.91 -1.57
C VAL A 35 20.20 -11.04 -1.52
N ARG A 36 20.74 -12.22 -1.14
CA ARG A 36 22.19 -12.46 -1.15
C ARG A 36 22.79 -12.36 -2.56
N PHE A 37 22.05 -12.82 -3.57
CA PHE A 37 22.45 -12.66 -4.96
C PHE A 37 22.52 -11.18 -5.35
N MET A 38 21.49 -10.38 -5.01
CA MET A 38 21.47 -8.93 -5.25
C MET A 38 22.67 -8.23 -4.59
N ILE A 39 22.96 -8.57 -3.33
CA ILE A 39 24.12 -8.00 -2.59
C ILE A 39 25.44 -8.34 -3.30
N ARG A 40 25.61 -9.58 -3.78
CA ARG A 40 26.81 -10.00 -4.53
C ARG A 40 26.97 -9.24 -5.84
N MET A 41 25.87 -8.81 -6.47
CA MET A 41 25.88 -7.96 -7.66
C MET A 41 26.14 -6.47 -7.35
N GLY A 42 26.34 -6.10 -6.08
CA GLY A 42 26.57 -4.71 -5.68
C GLY A 42 25.29 -3.86 -5.62
N ILE A 43 24.10 -4.49 -5.61
CA ILE A 43 22.82 -3.76 -5.52
C ILE A 43 22.65 -3.25 -4.09
N THR A 44 22.46 -1.93 -3.96
CA THR A 44 22.25 -1.25 -2.69
C THR A 44 20.75 -1.17 -2.33
N PRO A 45 20.40 -1.01 -1.03
CA PRO A 45 19.00 -0.82 -0.62
C PRO A 45 18.33 0.33 -1.39
N ASN A 46 18.99 1.48 -1.52
CA ASN A 46 18.43 2.65 -2.22
C ASN A 46 18.13 2.37 -3.70
N MET A 47 18.94 1.54 -4.37
CA MET A 47 18.64 1.10 -5.74
C MET A 47 17.37 0.28 -5.80
N VAL A 48 17.14 -0.61 -4.83
CA VAL A 48 15.93 -1.44 -4.74
C VAL A 48 14.70 -0.57 -4.52
N THR A 49 14.76 0.38 -3.58
CA THR A 49 13.69 1.36 -3.34
C THR A 49 13.38 2.18 -4.59
N THR A 50 14.43 2.62 -5.32
CA THR A 50 14.25 3.36 -6.59
C THR A 50 13.57 2.51 -7.66
N ILE A 51 13.94 1.23 -7.78
CA ILE A 51 13.29 0.29 -8.71
C ILE A 51 11.81 0.11 -8.33
N GLY A 52 11.50 0.02 -7.04
CA GLY A 52 10.13 -0.02 -6.52
C GLY A 52 9.32 1.20 -6.97
N LEU A 53 9.89 2.41 -6.85
CA LEU A 53 9.26 3.64 -7.34
C LEU A 53 9.01 3.61 -8.85
N LEU A 54 10.02 3.24 -9.65
CA LEU A 54 9.89 3.18 -11.11
C LEU A 54 8.79 2.21 -11.53
N GLY A 55 8.65 1.08 -10.83
CA GLY A 55 7.56 0.15 -11.06
C GLY A 55 6.19 0.71 -10.71
N ASN A 56 6.06 1.48 -9.63
CA ASN A 56 4.80 2.15 -9.28
C ASN A 56 4.46 3.27 -10.27
N ILE A 57 5.46 3.98 -10.81
CA ILE A 57 5.27 4.93 -11.93
C ILE A 57 4.79 4.18 -13.18
N ALA A 58 5.38 3.03 -13.50
CA ALA A 58 4.91 2.22 -14.63
C ALA A 58 3.47 1.76 -14.43
N ALA A 59 3.08 1.34 -13.23
CA ALA A 59 1.68 1.01 -12.91
C ALA A 59 0.75 2.22 -13.14
N ALA A 60 1.14 3.41 -12.68
CA ALA A 60 0.39 4.64 -12.91
C ALA A 60 0.22 4.94 -14.40
N VAL A 61 1.28 4.80 -15.20
CA VAL A 61 1.23 4.98 -16.67
C VAL A 61 0.28 3.96 -17.30
N ILE A 62 0.27 2.70 -16.82
CA ILE A 62 -0.67 1.69 -17.30
C ILE A 62 -2.12 2.11 -17.02
N PHE A 63 -2.45 2.61 -15.82
CA PHE A 63 -3.79 3.13 -15.52
C PHE A 63 -4.15 4.35 -16.37
N VAL A 64 -3.21 5.27 -16.57
CA VAL A 64 -3.40 6.44 -17.45
C VAL A 64 -3.70 5.99 -18.89
N TYR A 65 -2.95 5.02 -19.40
CA TYR A 65 -3.14 4.48 -20.73
C TYR A 65 -4.46 3.69 -20.84
N ALA A 66 -4.84 2.94 -19.81
CA ALA A 66 -6.13 2.26 -19.73
C ALA A 66 -7.30 3.26 -19.79
N GLY A 67 -7.19 4.40 -19.09
CA GLY A 67 -8.17 5.47 -19.15
C GLY A 67 -8.22 6.16 -20.52
N TYR A 68 -7.05 6.45 -21.10
CA TYR A 68 -6.98 7.05 -22.44
C TYR A 68 -7.59 6.14 -23.51
N SER A 69 -7.30 4.82 -23.47
CA SER A 69 -7.85 3.85 -24.41
C SER A 69 -9.36 3.64 -24.26
N ALA A 70 -9.93 3.96 -23.10
CA ALA A 70 -11.36 3.83 -22.83
C ALA A 70 -12.21 4.98 -23.43
N GLN A 71 -11.61 6.05 -23.93
CA GLN A 71 -12.33 7.20 -24.54
C GLN A 71 -13.20 6.80 -25.76
N GLY A 72 -12.94 5.65 -26.37
CA GLY A 72 -13.77 5.06 -27.41
C GLY A 72 -15.01 4.31 -26.93
N GLY A 73 -15.33 4.35 -25.62
CA GLY A 73 -16.50 3.68 -25.02
C GLY A 73 -16.28 2.21 -24.63
N GLN A 74 -15.13 1.63 -24.93
CA GLN A 74 -14.77 0.27 -24.52
C GLN A 74 -13.68 0.32 -23.43
N MET A 75 -13.99 -0.21 -22.25
CA MET A 75 -13.04 -0.27 -21.14
C MET A 75 -11.98 -1.33 -21.39
N ASN A 76 -10.70 -0.98 -21.18
CA ASN A 76 -9.58 -1.90 -21.32
C ASN A 76 -9.25 -2.57 -19.99
N TYR A 77 -10.07 -3.53 -19.57
CA TYR A 77 -9.90 -4.26 -18.32
C TYR A 77 -8.59 -5.06 -18.20
N PRO A 78 -8.05 -5.69 -19.27
CA PRO A 78 -6.73 -6.33 -19.21
C PRO A 78 -5.62 -5.39 -18.76
N LEU A 79 -5.65 -4.11 -19.17
CA LEU A 79 -4.68 -3.11 -18.68
C LEU A 79 -4.87 -2.79 -17.19
N VAL A 80 -6.11 -2.77 -16.70
CA VAL A 80 -6.39 -2.58 -15.26
C VAL A 80 -5.84 -3.75 -14.45
N THR A 81 -6.02 -5.00 -14.95
CA THR A 81 -5.40 -6.19 -14.36
C THR A 81 -3.88 -6.07 -14.33
N LEU A 82 -3.27 -5.68 -15.45
CA LEU A 82 -1.83 -5.50 -15.56
C LEU A 82 -1.33 -4.45 -14.55
N GLY A 83 -2.01 -3.30 -14.45
CA GLY A 83 -1.70 -2.26 -13.47
C GLY A 83 -1.70 -2.79 -12.04
N GLY A 84 -2.75 -3.54 -11.65
CA GLY A 84 -2.84 -4.19 -10.35
C GLY A 84 -1.72 -5.20 -10.08
N ALA A 85 -1.38 -6.02 -11.07
CA ALA A 85 -0.29 -6.99 -10.99
C ALA A 85 1.09 -6.30 -10.83
N VAL A 86 1.32 -5.21 -11.55
CA VAL A 86 2.54 -4.41 -11.46
C VAL A 86 2.66 -3.77 -10.07
N ILE A 87 1.57 -3.23 -9.50
CA ILE A 87 1.59 -2.72 -8.11
C ILE A 87 2.06 -3.81 -7.14
N ILE A 88 1.48 -5.03 -7.20
CA ILE A 88 1.89 -6.13 -6.32
C ILE A 88 3.36 -6.47 -6.52
N LEU A 89 3.78 -6.64 -7.77
CA LEU A 89 5.15 -7.02 -8.09
C LEU A 89 6.16 -6.04 -7.49
N PHE A 90 5.93 -4.73 -7.67
CA PHE A 90 6.87 -3.71 -7.21
C PHE A 90 6.71 -3.33 -5.74
N SER A 91 5.56 -3.60 -5.11
CA SER A 91 5.45 -3.50 -3.66
C SER A 91 6.27 -4.57 -2.91
N LEU A 92 6.63 -5.68 -3.57
CA LEU A 92 7.56 -6.65 -2.99
C LEU A 92 8.98 -6.07 -2.87
N PHE A 93 9.36 -5.12 -3.71
CA PHE A 93 10.66 -4.45 -3.63
C PHE A 93 10.82 -3.66 -2.33
N ASP A 94 9.75 -3.13 -1.75
CA ASP A 94 9.78 -2.48 -0.44
C ASP A 94 10.14 -3.46 0.70
N MET A 95 9.81 -4.74 0.54
CA MET A 95 10.27 -5.76 1.49
C MET A 95 11.73 -6.14 1.25
N LEU A 96 12.16 -6.09 -0.01
CA LEU A 96 13.51 -6.51 -0.42
C LEU A 96 14.56 -5.48 0.02
N ASP A 97 14.31 -4.18 -0.09
CA ASP A 97 15.29 -3.14 0.27
C ASP A 97 15.66 -3.19 1.75
N GLY A 98 14.68 -3.37 2.64
CA GLY A 98 14.91 -3.59 4.06
C GLY A 98 15.70 -4.87 4.35
N GLN A 99 15.52 -5.94 3.55
CA GLN A 99 16.31 -7.17 3.69
C GLN A 99 17.74 -6.99 3.14
N VAL A 100 17.90 -6.31 2.00
CA VAL A 100 19.22 -5.96 1.45
C VAL A 100 19.98 -5.11 2.46
N ALA A 101 19.33 -4.12 3.09
CA ALA A 101 19.94 -3.28 4.12
C ALA A 101 20.43 -4.10 5.34
N ARG A 102 19.59 -5.01 5.85
CA ARG A 102 19.92 -5.83 7.01
C ARG A 102 20.99 -6.88 6.72
N LEU A 103 20.83 -7.67 5.65
CA LEU A 103 21.75 -8.76 5.32
C LEU A 103 23.09 -8.24 4.75
N GLY A 104 23.08 -7.06 4.12
CA GLY A 104 24.26 -6.42 3.56
C GLY A 104 25.00 -5.51 4.55
N ASN A 105 24.50 -5.36 5.80
CA ASN A 105 25.02 -4.37 6.76
C ASN A 105 25.09 -2.94 6.18
N MET A 106 24.08 -2.58 5.34
CA MET A 106 23.99 -1.30 4.65
C MET A 106 22.88 -0.40 5.22
N THR A 107 22.47 -0.63 6.46
CA THR A 107 21.46 0.20 7.13
C THR A 107 22.00 1.62 7.36
N SER A 108 21.22 2.65 7.02
CA SER A 108 21.60 4.04 7.23
C SER A 108 20.34 4.91 7.54
N THR A 109 20.55 5.99 8.27
CA THR A 109 19.48 6.97 8.55
C THR A 109 18.97 7.61 7.26
N PHE A 110 19.88 7.89 6.32
CA PHE A 110 19.51 8.40 5.00
C PHE A 110 18.66 7.40 4.23
N GLY A 111 19.05 6.10 4.22
CA GLY A 111 18.28 5.06 3.56
C GLY A 111 16.84 4.95 4.10
N ALA A 112 16.67 5.00 5.42
CA ALA A 112 15.33 4.98 6.04
C ALA A 112 14.49 6.21 5.68
N MET A 113 15.10 7.40 5.59
CA MET A 113 14.43 8.62 5.13
C MET A 113 14.08 8.51 3.64
N TYR A 114 15.00 8.04 2.81
CA TYR A 114 14.84 7.90 1.38
C TYR A 114 13.69 6.94 1.03
N ASP A 115 13.69 5.75 1.60
CA ASP A 115 12.59 4.77 1.51
C ASP A 115 11.25 5.41 1.92
N SER A 116 11.23 6.01 3.09
CA SER A 116 10.05 6.70 3.61
C SER A 116 9.49 7.75 2.65
N VAL A 117 10.34 8.53 1.97
CA VAL A 117 9.90 9.56 1.00
C VAL A 117 9.40 8.91 -0.29
N LEU A 118 10.15 7.95 -0.86
CA LEU A 118 9.77 7.29 -2.11
C LEU A 118 8.47 6.50 -1.98
N ASP A 119 8.19 5.94 -0.81
CA ASP A 119 6.93 5.33 -0.44
C ASP A 119 5.72 6.24 -0.70
N ARG A 120 5.84 7.54 -0.36
CA ARG A 120 4.77 8.52 -0.58
C ARG A 120 4.62 8.82 -2.06
N TYR A 121 5.73 8.93 -2.79
CA TYR A 121 5.67 9.07 -4.24
C TYR A 121 5.02 7.87 -4.93
N CYS A 122 5.29 6.64 -4.48
CA CYS A 122 4.59 5.45 -4.98
C CYS A 122 3.07 5.56 -4.83
N GLU A 123 2.59 5.96 -3.64
CA GLU A 123 1.15 6.16 -3.39
C GLU A 123 0.57 7.29 -4.26
N LEU A 124 1.27 8.43 -4.38
CA LEU A 124 0.86 9.56 -5.20
C LEU A 124 0.69 9.15 -6.67
N PHE A 125 1.67 8.49 -7.25
CA PHE A 125 1.61 8.05 -8.65
C PHE A 125 0.52 7.02 -8.86
N THR A 126 0.46 5.99 -8.03
CA THR A 126 -0.50 4.89 -8.20
C THR A 126 -1.94 5.37 -8.06
N LEU A 127 -2.28 6.08 -6.97
CA LEU A 127 -3.64 6.60 -6.77
C LEU A 127 -3.97 7.72 -7.76
N GLY A 128 -2.98 8.53 -8.17
CA GLY A 128 -3.13 9.53 -9.24
C GLY A 128 -3.50 8.89 -10.58
N GLY A 129 -2.79 7.80 -10.96
CA GLY A 129 -3.10 7.03 -12.18
C GLY A 129 -4.50 6.41 -12.14
N ILE A 130 -4.90 5.83 -11.01
CA ILE A 130 -6.26 5.28 -10.81
C ILE A 130 -7.31 6.39 -10.88
N SER A 131 -7.05 7.54 -10.25
CA SER A 131 -7.97 8.69 -10.31
C SER A 131 -8.17 9.17 -11.76
N TYR A 132 -7.08 9.27 -12.52
CA TYR A 132 -7.16 9.62 -13.94
C TYR A 132 -7.96 8.58 -14.75
N TYR A 133 -7.72 7.28 -14.54
CA TYR A 133 -8.51 6.20 -15.16
C TYR A 133 -10.00 6.38 -14.89
N LEU A 134 -10.39 6.63 -13.64
CA LEU A 134 -11.79 6.82 -13.26
C LEU A 134 -12.41 8.07 -13.88
N ILE A 135 -11.66 9.17 -14.04
CA ILE A 135 -12.12 10.38 -14.75
C ILE A 135 -12.41 10.05 -16.21
N GLN A 136 -11.45 9.42 -16.89
CA GLN A 136 -11.57 9.14 -18.34
C GLN A 136 -12.69 8.13 -18.66
N THR A 137 -13.00 7.25 -17.71
CA THR A 137 -14.09 6.29 -17.84
C THR A 137 -15.45 6.83 -17.36
N GLY A 138 -15.55 8.12 -16.99
CA GLY A 138 -16.79 8.79 -16.59
C GLY A 138 -17.18 8.64 -15.12
N TYR A 139 -16.36 7.98 -14.31
CA TYR A 139 -16.61 7.78 -12.87
C TYR A 139 -16.00 8.91 -12.02
N VAL A 140 -16.41 10.15 -12.25
CA VAL A 140 -15.85 11.34 -11.57
C VAL A 140 -15.97 11.24 -10.03
N ILE A 141 -17.09 10.73 -9.52
CA ILE A 141 -17.27 10.52 -8.07
C ILE A 141 -16.24 9.50 -7.54
N GLY A 142 -15.98 8.43 -8.29
CA GLY A 142 -14.93 7.46 -7.94
C GLY A 142 -13.54 8.09 -7.91
N ALA A 143 -13.25 9.00 -8.84
CA ALA A 143 -11.99 9.75 -8.83
C ALA A 143 -11.87 10.68 -7.60
N LEU A 144 -12.95 11.34 -7.20
CA LEU A 144 -12.98 12.16 -5.98
C LEU A 144 -12.77 11.30 -4.71
N ILE A 145 -13.39 10.12 -4.65
CA ILE A 145 -13.17 9.15 -3.56
C ILE A 145 -11.69 8.74 -3.53
N THR A 146 -11.08 8.48 -4.71
CA THR A 146 -9.64 8.14 -4.81
C THR A 146 -8.77 9.29 -4.35
N PHE A 147 -9.14 10.52 -4.64
CA PHE A 147 -8.44 11.71 -4.14
C PHE A 147 -8.52 11.80 -2.60
N VAL A 148 -9.68 11.55 -1.99
CA VAL A 148 -9.82 11.50 -0.52
C VAL A 148 -9.00 10.35 0.08
N ALA A 149 -8.91 9.20 -0.61
CA ALA A 149 -8.03 8.10 -0.22
C ALA A 149 -6.56 8.52 -0.24
N LEU A 150 -6.13 9.25 -1.27
CA LEU A 150 -4.79 9.81 -1.39
C LEU A 150 -4.47 10.77 -0.26
N VAL A 151 -5.36 11.73 0.03
CA VAL A 151 -5.20 12.67 1.16
C VAL A 151 -5.04 11.91 2.47
N GLY A 152 -5.93 10.95 2.77
CA GLY A 152 -5.84 10.13 3.97
C GLY A 152 -4.53 9.36 4.06
N SER A 153 -4.10 8.75 2.97
CA SER A 153 -2.84 7.99 2.87
C SER A 153 -1.61 8.81 3.22
N ILE A 154 -1.53 10.03 2.66
CA ILE A 154 -0.42 10.96 2.95
C ILE A 154 -0.51 11.44 4.41
N MET A 155 -1.70 11.76 4.91
CA MET A 155 -1.89 12.24 6.28
C MET A 155 -1.55 11.19 7.33
N VAL A 156 -1.87 9.91 7.10
CA VAL A 156 -1.41 8.81 7.98
C VAL A 156 0.11 8.84 8.14
N SER A 157 0.82 8.97 7.05
CA SER A 157 2.29 8.98 7.03
C SER A 157 2.87 10.27 7.62
N TYR A 158 2.29 11.42 7.26
CA TYR A 158 2.72 12.73 7.74
C TYR A 158 2.57 12.88 9.27
N VAL A 159 1.40 12.51 9.82
CA VAL A 159 1.16 12.62 11.27
C VAL A 159 2.15 11.75 12.04
N ARG A 160 2.48 10.55 11.55
CA ARG A 160 3.49 9.70 12.18
C ARG A 160 4.88 10.35 12.13
N ALA A 161 5.33 10.80 10.97
CA ALA A 161 6.64 11.44 10.83
C ALA A 161 6.74 12.71 11.68
N ARG A 162 5.65 13.49 11.77
CA ARG A 162 5.60 14.68 12.62
C ARG A 162 5.65 14.35 14.11
N ALA A 163 4.96 13.28 14.53
CA ALA A 163 5.00 12.79 15.91
C ALA A 163 6.40 12.31 16.30
N GLU A 164 7.03 11.49 15.45
CA GLU A 164 8.41 11.03 15.65
C GLU A 164 9.41 12.20 15.73
N GLY A 165 9.23 13.25 14.92
CA GLY A 165 10.01 14.50 15.00
C GLY A 165 9.78 15.32 16.26
N LEU A 166 8.72 15.03 17.02
CA LEU A 166 8.45 15.61 18.35
C LEU A 166 8.84 14.65 19.50
N GLY A 167 9.47 13.54 19.19
CA GLY A 167 9.86 12.51 20.16
C GLY A 167 8.70 11.65 20.68
N LEU A 168 7.55 11.61 19.96
CA LEU A 168 6.38 10.83 20.33
C LEU A 168 6.33 9.49 19.56
N ASP A 169 5.95 8.40 20.22
CA ASP A 169 5.63 7.14 19.51
C ASP A 169 4.20 7.16 18.99
N CYS A 170 4.02 7.01 17.69
CA CYS A 170 2.73 7.09 17.01
C CYS A 170 2.54 5.94 16.00
N LYS A 171 2.67 4.67 16.48
CA LYS A 171 2.47 3.46 15.67
C LYS A 171 1.04 2.90 15.75
N VAL A 172 0.06 3.77 16.00
CA VAL A 172 -1.35 3.40 16.13
C VAL A 172 -2.09 3.49 14.79
N GLY A 173 -3.21 2.77 14.70
CA GLY A 173 -4.13 2.78 13.56
C GLY A 173 -4.04 1.52 12.71
N PHE A 174 -5.17 1.17 12.08
CA PHE A 174 -5.34 -0.07 11.32
C PHE A 174 -4.86 0.07 9.87
N MET A 175 -5.20 1.17 9.18
CA MET A 175 -4.91 1.34 7.76
C MET A 175 -3.49 1.93 7.57
N GLN A 176 -2.49 1.09 7.74
CA GLN A 176 -1.10 1.44 7.46
C GLN A 176 -0.79 1.26 5.96
N ARG A 177 0.47 1.45 5.53
CA ARG A 177 0.84 1.38 4.11
C ARG A 177 0.62 -0.01 3.49
N PRO A 178 1.05 -1.12 4.12
CA PRO A 178 0.86 -2.44 3.52
C PRO A 178 -0.61 -2.76 3.24
N GLU A 179 -1.51 -2.42 4.17
CA GLU A 179 -2.95 -2.65 4.01
C GLU A 179 -3.51 -1.85 2.83
N ARG A 180 -3.09 -0.60 2.65
CA ARG A 180 -3.53 0.24 1.52
C ARG A 180 -3.04 -0.31 0.18
N VAL A 181 -1.78 -0.75 0.10
CA VAL A 181 -1.23 -1.37 -1.11
C VAL A 181 -2.00 -2.64 -1.46
N VAL A 182 -2.27 -3.50 -0.47
CA VAL A 182 -3.04 -4.75 -0.68
C VAL A 182 -4.45 -4.44 -1.17
N VAL A 183 -5.18 -3.51 -0.52
CA VAL A 183 -6.54 -3.14 -0.93
C VAL A 183 -6.55 -2.56 -2.34
N THR A 184 -5.61 -1.68 -2.68
CA THR A 184 -5.48 -1.10 -4.03
C THR A 184 -5.23 -2.17 -5.08
N SER A 185 -4.27 -3.06 -4.82
CA SER A 185 -3.89 -4.11 -5.75
C SER A 185 -5.00 -5.13 -5.98
N ILE A 186 -5.64 -5.60 -4.90
CA ILE A 186 -6.77 -6.54 -4.99
C ILE A 186 -7.94 -5.87 -5.71
N GLY A 187 -8.25 -4.62 -5.38
CA GLY A 187 -9.29 -3.86 -6.05
C GLY A 187 -9.06 -3.73 -7.55
N ALA A 188 -7.84 -3.40 -7.97
CA ALA A 188 -7.46 -3.28 -9.37
C ALA A 188 -7.50 -4.63 -10.11
N LEU A 189 -6.91 -5.69 -9.50
CA LEU A 189 -6.94 -7.04 -10.09
C LEU A 189 -8.37 -7.57 -10.23
N ALA A 190 -9.18 -7.46 -9.18
CA ALA A 190 -10.56 -7.93 -9.20
C ALA A 190 -11.38 -7.16 -10.26
N THR A 191 -11.22 -5.85 -10.34
CA THR A 191 -11.86 -5.02 -11.38
C THR A 191 -11.48 -5.48 -12.78
N GLY A 192 -10.18 -5.65 -13.03
CA GLY A 192 -9.70 -6.05 -14.34
C GLY A 192 -10.13 -7.47 -14.72
N LEU A 193 -10.05 -8.44 -13.80
CA LEU A 193 -10.48 -9.82 -14.04
C LEU A 193 -11.99 -9.91 -14.23
N VAL A 194 -12.79 -9.34 -13.32
CA VAL A 194 -14.25 -9.35 -13.43
C VAL A 194 -14.68 -8.66 -14.73
N GLY A 195 -14.13 -7.48 -15.06
CA GLY A 195 -14.48 -6.77 -16.28
C GLY A 195 -14.09 -7.53 -17.56
N THR A 196 -12.99 -8.30 -17.53
CA THR A 196 -12.56 -9.09 -18.70
C THR A 196 -13.46 -10.31 -18.95
N TYR A 197 -13.97 -10.94 -17.89
CA TYR A 197 -14.74 -12.21 -18.01
C TYR A 197 -16.25 -12.01 -17.81
N SER A 198 -16.74 -10.80 -17.52
CA SER A 198 -18.17 -10.52 -17.39
C SER A 198 -18.85 -10.38 -18.75
N ALA A 199 -20.17 -10.64 -18.78
CA ALA A 199 -20.98 -10.38 -19.94
C ALA A 199 -20.96 -8.88 -20.32
N PRO A 200 -21.05 -8.52 -21.63
CA PRO A 200 -20.94 -7.12 -22.09
C PRO A 200 -21.85 -6.14 -21.34
N ASP A 201 -23.07 -6.57 -21.01
CA ASP A 201 -24.06 -5.73 -20.33
C ASP A 201 -23.77 -5.47 -18.83
N SER A 202 -22.84 -6.21 -18.23
CA SER A 202 -22.50 -6.11 -16.79
C SER A 202 -21.07 -5.63 -16.54
N THR A 203 -20.30 -5.34 -17.57
CA THR A 203 -18.89 -4.93 -17.43
C THR A 203 -18.71 -3.64 -16.64
N PHE A 204 -19.68 -2.72 -16.71
CA PHE A 204 -19.65 -1.47 -15.94
C PHE A 204 -19.63 -1.71 -14.41
N LEU A 205 -20.18 -2.83 -13.93
CA LEU A 205 -20.17 -3.19 -12.52
C LEU A 205 -18.76 -3.47 -11.99
N ALA A 206 -17.84 -3.91 -12.86
CA ALA A 206 -16.46 -4.19 -12.48
C ALA A 206 -15.76 -2.95 -11.91
N VAL A 207 -16.01 -1.76 -12.48
CA VAL A 207 -15.38 -0.50 -12.01
C VAL A 207 -15.78 -0.15 -10.58
N TYR A 208 -16.99 -0.52 -10.16
CA TYR A 208 -17.43 -0.28 -8.78
C TYR A 208 -16.63 -1.08 -7.75
N ILE A 209 -15.97 -2.19 -8.13
CA ILE A 209 -15.06 -2.92 -7.26
C ILE A 209 -13.84 -2.03 -6.93
N LEU A 210 -13.27 -1.37 -7.94
CA LEU A 210 -12.15 -0.43 -7.73
C LEU A 210 -12.60 0.76 -6.89
N ILE A 211 -13.76 1.34 -7.19
CA ILE A 211 -14.33 2.46 -6.42
C ILE A 211 -14.56 2.06 -4.97
N ALA A 212 -15.09 0.85 -4.72
CA ALA A 212 -15.28 0.33 -3.36
C ALA A 212 -13.95 0.16 -2.62
N ALA A 213 -12.92 -0.36 -3.29
CA ALA A 213 -11.58 -0.46 -2.72
C ALA A 213 -11.01 0.93 -2.35
N MET A 214 -11.18 1.91 -3.23
CA MET A 214 -10.78 3.30 -2.94
C MET A 214 -11.59 3.92 -1.81
N ALA A 215 -12.89 3.63 -1.71
CA ALA A 215 -13.74 4.10 -0.61
C ALA A 215 -13.31 3.51 0.75
N VAL A 216 -12.93 2.23 0.78
CA VAL A 216 -12.37 1.59 1.99
C VAL A 216 -11.11 2.34 2.43
N ILE A 217 -10.18 2.63 1.51
CA ILE A 217 -8.97 3.38 1.85
C ILE A 217 -9.33 4.81 2.29
N ALA A 218 -10.23 5.50 1.57
CA ALA A 218 -10.64 6.86 1.89
C ALA A 218 -11.18 6.97 3.31
N VAL A 219 -12.02 6.03 3.73
CA VAL A 219 -12.60 6.03 5.08
C VAL A 219 -11.53 5.66 6.12
N PHE A 220 -10.91 4.51 5.99
CA PHE A 220 -10.06 3.97 7.06
C PHE A 220 -8.70 4.67 7.18
N ALA A 221 -8.12 5.21 6.08
CA ALA A 221 -6.90 6.00 6.17
C ALA A 221 -7.17 7.32 6.91
N ASN A 222 -8.25 8.02 6.60
CA ASN A 222 -8.60 9.25 7.32
C ASN A 222 -8.94 8.98 8.80
N ILE A 223 -9.70 7.92 9.12
CA ILE A 223 -9.91 7.49 10.52
C ILE A 223 -8.58 7.24 11.21
N THR A 224 -7.63 6.55 10.55
CA THR A 224 -6.30 6.28 11.09
C THR A 224 -5.51 7.56 11.33
N ALA A 225 -5.56 8.53 10.41
CA ALA A 225 -4.88 9.81 10.56
C ALA A 225 -5.41 10.60 11.78
N PHE A 226 -6.74 10.70 11.92
CA PHE A 226 -7.36 11.35 13.08
C PHE A 226 -7.10 10.59 14.40
N ALA A 227 -7.12 9.26 14.38
CA ALA A 227 -6.78 8.46 15.55
C ALA A 227 -5.32 8.72 16.01
N ARG A 228 -4.38 8.89 15.08
CA ARG A 228 -2.99 9.29 15.36
C ARG A 228 -2.90 10.67 16.00
N ILE A 229 -3.64 11.65 15.48
CA ILE A 229 -3.72 13.00 16.06
C ILE A 229 -4.24 12.94 17.51
N ALA A 230 -5.34 12.19 17.73
CA ALA A 230 -5.91 12.03 19.06
C ALA A 230 -4.95 11.31 20.02
N HIS A 231 -4.20 10.31 19.53
CA HIS A 231 -3.17 9.62 20.31
C HIS A 231 -2.03 10.56 20.72
N CYS A 232 -1.48 11.35 19.79
CA CYS A 232 -0.45 12.34 20.07
C CYS A 232 -0.95 13.40 21.06
N ARG A 233 -2.20 13.86 20.93
CA ARG A 233 -2.79 14.80 21.87
C ARG A 233 -2.76 14.25 23.30
N ARG A 234 -3.16 12.97 23.50
CA ARG A 234 -3.14 12.35 24.84
C ARG A 234 -1.73 12.30 25.42
N GLN A 235 -0.72 11.98 24.61
CA GLN A 235 0.68 11.96 25.07
C GLN A 235 1.18 13.36 25.47
N LEU A 236 0.79 14.41 24.74
CA LEU A 236 1.23 15.77 25.00
C LEU A 236 0.50 16.44 26.17
N THR A 237 -0.78 16.11 26.39
CA THR A 237 -1.62 16.77 27.40
C THR A 237 -1.74 15.97 28.71
N GLY A 238 -1.23 14.74 28.75
CA GLY A 238 -1.34 13.86 29.92
C GLY A 238 -2.77 13.40 30.24
N LYS A 239 -3.71 13.56 29.29
CA LYS A 239 -5.14 13.22 29.45
C LYS A 239 -5.59 12.20 28.42
#